data_2341b54831e51f9eca289dc60bbf9f3d
#
_entry.id   2341b54831e51f9eca289dc60bbf9f3d
#
_cell.length_a   1.000
_cell.length_b   1.000
_cell.length_c   1.000
_cell.angle_alpha   90.00
_cell.angle_beta   90.00
_cell.angle_gamma   90.00
#
_symmetry.space_group_name_H-M   'P 1'
#
loop_
_entity.id
_entity.type
_entity.pdbx_description
1 polymer ?
#
loop_
_entity_poly.entity_id
_entity_poly.type
_entity_poly.pdbx_seq_one_letter_code
_entity_poly.pdbx_strand_id
1 'polypeptide(L)'
;MLKIAREERGLSPFELAEPKSLREAFALLSGDGVRPMSGGTALMLMMKAGVLRPTRLVSLRRLGLDRIEVVNGELQVGSMVTLRKLETSEQVKRGWPVITRTLRTLSNVRVRNVATLGGHLAHGDPHMDLPPLFAALGATVTIAGAKGERTSPVEKLYAGYLETTIAPGEIITGVSVPAMGSRRAAYLKCTTRSADDWPALGVAVVLDGQKTDIVVSAATDRPTRLASMDSIEGLQIEGDLHGSAEYKKHLVRVYAKRAIDEARDAGR
;
A
#
# COMPACT_ATOMS: atom_id res chain seq x y z
N MET A 1 -36.10 23.79 -20.25
CA MET A 1 -35.64 22.52 -20.83
C MET A 1 -34.11 22.53 -20.85
N LEU A 2 -33.47 22.07 -19.77
CA LEU A 2 -32.01 22.03 -19.68
C LEU A 2 -31.50 20.82 -20.48
N LYS A 3 -30.81 21.09 -21.58
CA LYS A 3 -29.99 20.09 -22.27
C LYS A 3 -28.76 19.81 -21.39
N ILE A 4 -28.78 18.74 -20.63
CA ILE A 4 -27.59 18.17 -20.03
C ILE A 4 -26.81 17.59 -21.21
N ALA A 5 -25.74 18.27 -21.63
CA ALA A 5 -24.76 17.71 -22.55
C ALA A 5 -24.22 16.44 -21.91
N ARG A 6 -24.48 15.25 -22.48
CA ARG A 6 -23.73 14.04 -22.21
C ARG A 6 -22.31 14.30 -22.73
N GLU A 7 -21.41 14.75 -21.85
CA GLU A 7 -19.98 14.62 -22.12
C GLU A 7 -19.72 13.12 -22.35
N GLU A 8 -19.20 12.78 -23.50
CA GLU A 8 -18.70 11.45 -23.80
C GLU A 8 -17.64 11.14 -22.72
N ARG A 9 -17.96 10.21 -21.82
CA ARG A 9 -17.09 9.77 -20.73
C ARG A 9 -15.98 8.88 -21.28
N GLY A 10 -15.14 9.45 -22.17
CA GLY A 10 -13.93 8.85 -22.68
C GLY A 10 -12.71 9.27 -21.84
N LEU A 11 -11.67 8.45 -21.87
CA LEU A 11 -10.37 8.86 -21.35
C LEU A 11 -9.84 10.04 -22.18
N SER A 12 -9.33 11.07 -21.51
CA SER A 12 -8.57 12.12 -22.22
C SER A 12 -7.40 11.47 -22.97
N PRO A 13 -7.05 11.91 -24.18
CA PRO A 13 -5.91 11.38 -24.92
C PRO A 13 -4.61 11.48 -24.11
N PHE A 14 -3.81 10.43 -24.13
CA PHE A 14 -2.49 10.39 -23.52
C PHE A 14 -1.53 9.55 -24.36
N GLU A 15 -0.24 9.83 -24.22
CA GLU A 15 0.83 9.02 -24.79
C GLU A 15 1.16 7.84 -23.84
N LEU A 16 1.37 6.63 -24.35
CA LEU A 16 1.89 5.49 -23.58
C LEU A 16 3.34 5.23 -24.00
N ALA A 17 4.28 5.41 -23.05
CA ALA A 17 5.68 5.09 -23.23
C ALA A 17 6.04 3.81 -22.46
N GLU A 18 6.83 2.93 -23.08
CA GLU A 18 7.26 1.66 -22.51
C GLU A 18 8.79 1.52 -22.48
N PRO A 19 9.48 2.20 -21.55
CA PRO A 19 10.93 2.14 -21.40
C PRO A 19 11.41 0.72 -21.07
N LYS A 20 12.63 0.41 -21.51
CA LYS A 20 13.29 -0.87 -21.26
C LYS A 20 14.40 -0.78 -20.20
N SER A 21 14.67 0.41 -19.68
CA SER A 21 15.65 0.64 -18.62
C SER A 21 15.18 1.73 -17.66
N LEU A 22 15.70 1.72 -16.42
CA LEU A 22 15.43 2.76 -15.43
C LEU A 22 15.90 4.13 -15.94
N ARG A 23 17.05 4.20 -16.60
CA ARG A 23 17.57 5.45 -17.18
C ARG A 23 16.57 6.05 -18.19
N GLU A 24 16.05 5.24 -19.08
CA GLU A 24 15.03 5.67 -20.06
C GLU A 24 13.73 6.08 -19.36
N ALA A 25 13.29 5.30 -18.35
CA ALA A 25 12.10 5.62 -17.57
C ALA A 25 12.21 6.98 -16.87
N PHE A 26 13.34 7.28 -16.23
CA PHE A 26 13.57 8.55 -15.56
C PHE A 26 13.60 9.72 -16.52
N ALA A 27 14.19 9.56 -17.70
CA ALA A 27 14.15 10.58 -18.75
C ALA A 27 12.72 10.87 -19.23
N LEU A 28 11.89 9.84 -19.36
CA LEU A 28 10.49 9.97 -19.78
C LEU A 28 9.57 10.51 -18.67
N LEU A 29 9.91 10.26 -17.40
CA LEU A 29 9.13 10.75 -16.25
C LEU A 29 9.40 12.22 -15.93
N SER A 30 10.38 12.84 -16.60
CA SER A 30 10.63 14.28 -16.48
C SER A 30 9.55 15.05 -17.24
N GLY A 31 8.86 15.99 -16.59
CA GLY A 31 7.88 16.87 -17.22
C GLY A 31 6.52 16.87 -16.51
N ASP A 32 5.76 17.93 -16.77
CA ASP A 32 4.43 18.09 -16.18
C ASP A 32 3.42 17.17 -16.86
N GLY A 33 2.44 16.71 -16.07
CA GLY A 33 1.38 15.84 -16.58
C GLY A 33 1.81 14.41 -16.89
N VAL A 34 3.06 14.02 -16.61
CA VAL A 34 3.54 12.65 -16.78
C VAL A 34 3.30 11.83 -15.50
N ARG A 35 2.87 10.57 -15.66
CA ARG A 35 2.66 9.66 -14.54
C ARG A 35 3.28 8.28 -14.79
N PRO A 36 3.94 7.68 -13.78
CA PRO A 36 4.32 6.27 -13.84
C PRO A 36 3.08 5.38 -13.80
N MET A 37 3.09 4.29 -14.55
CA MET A 37 2.04 3.30 -14.57
C MET A 37 2.60 1.92 -14.22
N SER A 38 2.18 1.38 -13.09
CA SER A 38 2.40 -0.02 -12.70
C SER A 38 1.24 -0.90 -13.18
N GLY A 39 0.44 -1.48 -12.25
CA GLY A 39 -0.75 -2.25 -12.58
C GLY A 39 -1.93 -1.42 -13.10
N GLY A 40 -1.95 -0.12 -12.87
CA GLY A 40 -2.99 0.79 -13.38
C GLY A 40 -4.36 0.69 -12.70
N THR A 41 -4.55 -0.17 -11.69
CA THR A 41 -5.87 -0.45 -11.09
C THR A 41 -6.52 0.77 -10.44
N ALA A 42 -5.76 1.64 -9.77
CA ALA A 42 -6.27 2.91 -9.25
C ALA A 42 -6.17 4.03 -10.30
N LEU A 43 -5.01 4.14 -10.98
CA LEU A 43 -4.76 5.20 -11.96
C LEU A 43 -5.84 5.27 -13.05
N MET A 44 -6.21 4.14 -13.63
CA MET A 44 -7.23 4.09 -14.68
C MET A 44 -8.62 4.48 -14.17
N LEU A 45 -8.94 4.17 -12.91
CA LEU A 45 -10.21 4.61 -12.29
C LEU A 45 -10.22 6.13 -12.09
N MET A 46 -9.13 6.71 -11.60
CA MET A 46 -8.98 8.15 -11.43
C MET A 46 -9.05 8.90 -12.77
N MET A 47 -8.47 8.33 -13.83
CA MET A 47 -8.57 8.88 -15.17
C MET A 47 -10.01 8.81 -15.73
N LYS A 48 -10.69 7.67 -15.55
CA LYS A 48 -12.11 7.52 -15.95
C LYS A 48 -13.04 8.45 -15.18
N ALA A 49 -12.74 8.71 -13.91
CA ALA A 49 -13.48 9.67 -13.08
C ALA A 49 -13.13 11.14 -13.40
N GLY A 50 -12.15 11.39 -14.29
CA GLY A 50 -11.70 12.74 -14.64
C GLY A 50 -10.88 13.44 -13.57
N VAL A 51 -10.52 12.73 -12.49
CA VAL A 51 -9.71 13.26 -11.39
C VAL A 51 -8.25 13.48 -11.84
N LEU A 52 -7.74 12.58 -12.69
CA LEU A 52 -6.41 12.69 -13.28
C LEU A 52 -6.51 12.74 -14.81
N ARG A 53 -5.74 13.65 -15.41
CA ARG A 53 -5.64 13.82 -16.86
C ARG A 53 -4.17 13.89 -17.28
N PRO A 54 -3.41 12.79 -17.17
CA PRO A 54 -2.01 12.79 -17.59
C PRO A 54 -1.91 12.97 -19.09
N THR A 55 -0.86 13.66 -19.53
CA THR A 55 -0.52 13.77 -20.97
C THR A 55 0.28 12.56 -21.43
N ARG A 56 1.02 11.92 -20.50
CA ARG A 56 1.81 10.73 -20.78
C ARG A 56 1.77 9.75 -19.59
N LEU A 57 1.66 8.47 -19.92
CA LEU A 57 1.88 7.36 -18.99
C LEU A 57 3.20 6.66 -19.32
N VAL A 58 4.04 6.43 -18.32
CA VAL A 58 5.30 5.70 -18.44
C VAL A 58 5.12 4.33 -17.79
N SER A 59 4.99 3.30 -18.59
CA SER A 59 4.79 1.93 -18.14
C SER A 59 6.05 1.36 -17.51
N LEU A 60 5.96 0.86 -16.27
CA LEU A 60 7.08 0.25 -15.55
C LEU A 60 7.25 -1.25 -15.86
N ARG A 61 6.41 -1.82 -16.73
CA ARG A 61 6.27 -3.25 -16.96
C ARG A 61 7.55 -3.94 -17.46
N ARG A 62 8.38 -3.21 -18.24
CA ARG A 62 9.57 -3.79 -18.89
C ARG A 62 10.87 -3.52 -18.15
N LEU A 63 10.80 -3.00 -16.92
CA LEU A 63 11.99 -2.59 -16.14
C LEU A 63 12.62 -3.74 -15.34
N GLY A 64 12.08 -4.96 -15.37
CA GLY A 64 12.62 -6.10 -14.64
C GLY A 64 12.48 -6.00 -13.11
N LEU A 65 11.50 -5.24 -12.62
CA LEU A 65 11.25 -4.99 -11.20
C LEU A 65 10.23 -5.98 -10.60
N ASP A 66 10.18 -7.22 -11.05
CA ASP A 66 9.16 -8.20 -10.67
C ASP A 66 9.71 -9.46 -9.99
N ARG A 67 10.84 -9.34 -9.29
CA ARG A 67 11.48 -10.46 -8.57
C ARG A 67 11.04 -10.52 -7.11
N ILE A 68 11.03 -11.74 -6.55
CA ILE A 68 10.87 -12.02 -5.13
C ILE A 68 12.08 -12.86 -4.74
N GLU A 69 12.89 -12.36 -3.82
CA GLU A 69 14.11 -13.01 -3.38
C GLU A 69 14.23 -12.92 -1.85
N VAL A 70 14.96 -13.85 -1.24
CA VAL A 70 15.33 -13.77 0.16
C VAL A 70 16.85 -13.62 0.21
N VAL A 71 17.32 -12.48 0.67
CA VAL A 71 18.74 -12.12 0.73
C VAL A 71 19.09 -11.81 2.18
N ASN A 72 20.08 -12.51 2.73
CA ASN A 72 20.51 -12.37 4.14
C ASN A 72 19.37 -12.50 5.16
N GLY A 73 18.36 -13.34 4.84
CA GLY A 73 17.18 -13.53 5.69
C GLY A 73 16.08 -12.47 5.52
N GLU A 74 16.29 -11.43 4.75
CA GLU A 74 15.28 -10.41 4.43
C GLU A 74 14.55 -10.73 3.13
N LEU A 75 13.26 -10.42 3.08
CA LEU A 75 12.45 -10.53 1.87
C LEU A 75 12.65 -9.28 1.01
N GLN A 76 13.17 -9.47 -0.20
CA GLN A 76 13.32 -8.45 -1.21
C GLN A 76 12.25 -8.64 -2.28
N VAL A 77 11.43 -7.61 -2.50
CA VAL A 77 10.32 -7.65 -3.46
C VAL A 77 10.42 -6.48 -4.43
N GLY A 78 10.53 -6.77 -5.70
CA GLY A 78 10.48 -5.74 -6.74
C GLY A 78 9.11 -5.05 -6.80
N SER A 79 9.11 -3.77 -7.13
CA SER A 79 7.88 -2.94 -7.11
C SER A 79 6.80 -3.40 -8.10
N MET A 80 7.19 -4.11 -9.16
CA MET A 80 6.29 -4.63 -10.19
C MET A 80 5.79 -6.05 -9.92
N VAL A 81 6.16 -6.66 -8.78
CA VAL A 81 5.56 -7.90 -8.32
C VAL A 81 4.07 -7.69 -8.12
N THR A 82 3.24 -8.49 -8.80
CA THR A 82 1.79 -8.42 -8.61
C THR A 82 1.40 -8.92 -7.22
N LEU A 83 0.32 -8.38 -6.67
CA LEU A 83 -0.18 -8.80 -5.36
C LEU A 83 -0.50 -10.30 -5.36
N ARG A 84 -0.95 -10.86 -6.51
CA ARG A 84 -1.19 -12.29 -6.64
C ARG A 84 0.09 -13.11 -6.62
N LYS A 85 1.16 -12.67 -7.30
CA LYS A 85 2.47 -13.34 -7.28
C LYS A 85 3.03 -13.35 -5.84
N LEU A 86 2.89 -12.24 -5.11
CA LEU A 86 3.29 -12.14 -3.71
C LEU A 86 2.46 -13.07 -2.81
N GLU A 87 1.13 -13.09 -2.97
CA GLU A 87 0.19 -13.96 -2.23
C GLU A 87 0.50 -15.45 -2.39
N THR A 88 0.88 -15.87 -3.59
CA THR A 88 1.11 -17.28 -3.93
C THR A 88 2.54 -17.74 -3.77
N SER A 89 3.48 -16.84 -3.47
CA SER A 89 4.90 -17.17 -3.29
C SER A 89 5.12 -18.08 -2.09
N GLU A 90 5.72 -19.25 -2.31
CA GLU A 90 6.04 -20.19 -1.24
C GLU A 90 7.07 -19.64 -0.25
N GLN A 91 8.01 -18.81 -0.72
CA GLN A 91 8.99 -18.14 0.13
C GLN A 91 8.29 -17.18 1.11
N VAL A 92 7.33 -16.39 0.61
CA VAL A 92 6.57 -15.44 1.42
C VAL A 92 5.63 -16.16 2.38
N LYS A 93 4.97 -17.24 1.96
CA LYS A 93 4.12 -18.07 2.83
C LYS A 93 4.88 -18.62 4.02
N ARG A 94 6.11 -19.10 3.80
CA ARG A 94 6.94 -19.71 4.86
C ARG A 94 7.56 -18.65 5.76
N GLY A 95 8.16 -17.60 5.20
CA GLY A 95 8.93 -16.62 5.96
C GLY A 95 8.11 -15.46 6.51
N TRP A 96 7.04 -15.07 5.83
CA TRP A 96 6.20 -13.90 6.17
C TRP A 96 4.71 -14.23 5.99
N PRO A 97 4.16 -15.23 6.68
CA PRO A 97 2.80 -15.73 6.46
C PRO A 97 1.72 -14.67 6.65
N VAL A 98 1.93 -13.65 7.48
CA VAL A 98 1.01 -12.54 7.67
C VAL A 98 0.76 -11.78 6.37
N ILE A 99 1.78 -11.60 5.51
CA ILE A 99 1.64 -10.92 4.21
C ILE A 99 0.65 -11.69 3.33
N THR A 100 0.81 -13.00 3.22
CA THR A 100 -0.07 -13.82 2.38
C THR A 100 -1.48 -13.92 2.94
N ARG A 101 -1.66 -13.95 4.27
CA ARG A 101 -2.98 -13.90 4.90
C ARG A 101 -3.69 -12.59 4.59
N THR A 102 -3.00 -11.47 4.75
CA THR A 102 -3.55 -10.14 4.43
C THR A 102 -3.97 -10.04 2.96
N LEU A 103 -3.12 -10.51 2.04
CA LEU A 103 -3.40 -10.46 0.60
C LEU A 103 -4.65 -11.26 0.20
N ARG A 104 -5.02 -12.31 0.92
CA ARG A 104 -6.23 -13.10 0.63
C ARG A 104 -7.52 -12.30 0.79
N THR A 105 -7.54 -11.32 1.68
CA THR A 105 -8.69 -10.45 1.94
C THR A 105 -8.55 -9.08 1.27
N LEU A 106 -7.43 -8.82 0.59
CA LEU A 106 -7.19 -7.57 -0.11
C LEU A 106 -7.85 -7.62 -1.49
N SER A 107 -8.96 -6.90 -1.65
CA SER A 107 -9.68 -6.82 -2.92
C SER A 107 -9.96 -8.21 -3.55
N ASN A 108 -10.43 -8.25 -4.78
CA ASN A 108 -10.69 -9.51 -5.50
C ASN A 108 -9.45 -9.99 -6.28
N VAL A 109 -9.45 -11.26 -6.68
CA VAL A 109 -8.33 -11.89 -7.40
C VAL A 109 -8.00 -11.21 -8.73
N ARG A 110 -8.99 -10.65 -9.42
CA ARG A 110 -8.77 -9.94 -10.71
C ARG A 110 -7.91 -8.71 -10.50
N VAL A 111 -8.19 -7.94 -9.46
CA VAL A 111 -7.37 -6.79 -9.06
C VAL A 111 -5.98 -7.25 -8.64
N ARG A 112 -5.85 -8.28 -7.79
CA ARG A 112 -4.55 -8.77 -7.33
C ARG A 112 -3.67 -9.32 -8.46
N ASN A 113 -4.25 -9.84 -9.55
CA ASN A 113 -3.49 -10.30 -10.72
C ASN A 113 -2.78 -9.15 -11.47
N VAL A 114 -3.24 -7.92 -11.31
CA VAL A 114 -2.76 -6.75 -12.07
C VAL A 114 -2.11 -5.70 -11.15
N ALA A 115 -2.70 -5.44 -10.00
CA ALA A 115 -2.14 -4.53 -9.00
C ALA A 115 -0.77 -5.02 -8.52
N THR A 116 0.18 -4.10 -8.36
CA THR A 116 1.56 -4.40 -7.97
C THR A 116 1.87 -3.85 -6.58
N LEU A 117 2.88 -4.41 -5.91
CA LEU A 117 3.28 -3.96 -4.58
C LEU A 117 3.68 -2.48 -4.59
N GLY A 118 4.55 -2.06 -5.52
CA GLY A 118 4.98 -0.66 -5.61
C GLY A 118 3.82 0.29 -5.91
N GLY A 119 2.92 -0.09 -6.82
CA GLY A 119 1.72 0.71 -7.13
C GLY A 119 0.75 0.81 -5.96
N HIS A 120 0.62 -0.25 -5.17
CA HIS A 120 -0.22 -0.26 -3.97
C HIS A 120 0.34 0.67 -2.87
N LEU A 121 1.67 0.67 -2.65
CA LEU A 121 2.31 1.55 -1.67
C LEU A 121 2.33 3.02 -2.15
N ALA A 122 2.59 3.26 -3.45
CA ALA A 122 2.68 4.61 -4.00
C ALA A 122 1.33 5.32 -4.14
N HIS A 123 0.20 4.61 -3.97
CA HIS A 123 -1.13 5.22 -4.11
C HIS A 123 -1.45 6.24 -3.02
N GLY A 124 -0.95 6.03 -1.81
CA GLY A 124 -1.09 6.97 -0.69
C GLY A 124 -2.47 7.00 -0.03
N ASP A 125 -3.40 6.13 -0.44
CA ASP A 125 -4.71 6.04 0.20
C ASP A 125 -4.61 5.33 1.56
N PRO A 126 -5.09 5.93 2.66
CA PRO A 126 -5.04 5.34 3.99
C PRO A 126 -5.84 4.05 4.13
N HIS A 127 -6.79 3.78 3.21
CA HIS A 127 -7.60 2.55 3.19
C HIS A 127 -6.86 1.35 2.55
N MET A 128 -5.59 1.50 2.17
CA MET A 128 -4.78 0.39 1.67
C MET A 128 -4.35 -0.55 2.81
N ASP A 129 -4.46 -1.87 2.60
CA ASP A 129 -4.18 -2.88 3.62
C ASP A 129 -2.67 -3.08 3.90
N LEU A 130 -1.81 -2.98 2.87
CA LEU A 130 -0.38 -3.28 3.02
C LEU A 130 0.45 -2.18 3.70
N PRO A 131 0.17 -0.88 3.53
CA PRO A 131 0.95 0.17 4.19
C PRO A 131 1.06 0.00 5.71
N PRO A 132 -0.02 -0.17 6.49
CA PRO A 132 0.09 -0.37 7.94
C PRO A 132 0.80 -1.67 8.29
N LEU A 133 0.59 -2.76 7.54
CA LEU A 133 1.28 -4.02 7.76
C LEU A 133 2.79 -3.89 7.53
N PHE A 134 3.20 -3.31 6.40
CA PHE A 134 4.62 -3.16 6.07
C PHE A 134 5.31 -2.17 7.02
N ALA A 135 4.62 -1.12 7.46
CA ALA A 135 5.11 -0.22 8.51
C ALA A 135 5.34 -0.96 9.83
N ALA A 136 4.37 -1.79 10.27
CA ALA A 136 4.51 -2.58 11.50
C ALA A 136 5.64 -3.62 11.41
N LEU A 137 5.83 -4.24 10.23
CA LEU A 137 6.93 -5.19 9.97
C LEU A 137 8.31 -4.52 9.93
N GLY A 138 8.38 -3.19 9.91
CA GLY A 138 9.62 -2.43 9.78
C GLY A 138 10.20 -2.46 8.36
N ALA A 139 9.33 -2.61 7.36
CA ALA A 139 9.76 -2.64 5.96
C ALA A 139 10.26 -1.28 5.47
N THR A 140 11.16 -1.33 4.48
CA THR A 140 11.69 -0.16 3.79
C THR A 140 11.37 -0.22 2.31
N VAL A 141 11.23 0.93 1.67
CA VAL A 141 11.10 1.08 0.22
C VAL A 141 12.37 1.66 -0.37
N THR A 142 12.77 1.16 -1.52
CA THR A 142 13.78 1.77 -2.36
C THR A 142 13.09 2.66 -3.38
N ILE A 143 13.46 3.93 -3.41
CA ILE A 143 12.91 4.96 -4.29
C ILE A 143 14.05 5.44 -5.17
N ALA A 144 13.87 5.41 -6.48
CA ALA A 144 14.87 5.81 -7.45
C ALA A 144 14.33 6.85 -8.43
N GLY A 145 15.20 7.72 -8.90
CA GLY A 145 14.95 8.76 -9.89
C GLY A 145 16.21 9.17 -10.61
N ALA A 146 16.15 10.19 -11.46
CA ALA A 146 17.28 10.66 -12.24
C ALA A 146 18.49 11.13 -11.37
N LYS A 147 18.25 11.51 -10.12
CA LYS A 147 19.28 12.01 -9.18
C LYS A 147 19.91 10.89 -8.34
N GLY A 148 19.49 9.66 -8.48
CA GLY A 148 19.98 8.52 -7.70
C GLY A 148 18.87 7.74 -7.00
N GLU A 149 19.27 7.00 -5.99
CA GLU A 149 18.43 6.11 -5.22
C GLU A 149 18.50 6.44 -3.73
N ARG A 150 17.39 6.26 -3.04
CA ARG A 150 17.30 6.41 -1.59
C ARG A 150 16.40 5.31 -0.99
N THR A 151 16.67 4.97 0.26
CA THR A 151 15.82 4.07 1.04
C THR A 151 15.03 4.87 2.06
N SER A 152 13.78 4.49 2.27
CA SER A 152 12.91 5.10 3.28
C SER A 152 12.10 4.02 4.01
N PRO A 153 11.93 4.11 5.33
CA PRO A 153 10.92 3.28 6.02
C PRO A 153 9.54 3.49 5.41
N VAL A 154 8.75 2.41 5.26
CA VAL A 154 7.37 2.50 4.73
C VAL A 154 6.52 3.47 5.56
N GLU A 155 6.73 3.51 6.87
CA GLU A 155 6.06 4.45 7.78
C GLU A 155 6.27 5.93 7.40
N LYS A 156 7.43 6.27 6.83
CA LYS A 156 7.78 7.62 6.41
C LYS A 156 7.43 7.93 4.95
N LEU A 157 6.82 6.98 4.26
CA LEU A 157 6.44 7.15 2.86
C LEU A 157 5.23 8.10 2.69
N TYR A 158 4.40 8.25 3.72
CA TYR A 158 3.11 8.95 3.65
C TYR A 158 3.19 10.30 4.34
N ALA A 159 2.81 11.35 3.62
CA ALA A 159 2.75 12.73 4.13
C ALA A 159 1.34 13.12 4.59
N GLY A 160 0.29 12.51 4.01
CA GLY A 160 -1.11 12.74 4.32
C GLY A 160 -2.03 11.91 3.43
N TYR A 161 -3.29 12.30 3.36
CA TYR A 161 -4.31 11.64 2.55
C TYR A 161 -3.98 11.73 1.05
N LEU A 162 -3.77 10.58 0.40
CA LEU A 162 -3.33 10.46 -1.00
C LEU A 162 -1.98 11.16 -1.30
N GLU A 163 -1.20 11.44 -0.26
CA GLU A 163 0.09 12.11 -0.40
C GLU A 163 1.24 11.21 0.05
N THR A 164 2.27 11.13 -0.78
CA THR A 164 3.49 10.39 -0.48
C THR A 164 4.71 11.30 -0.58
N THR A 165 5.83 10.88 0.01
CA THR A 165 7.14 11.56 -0.08
C THR A 165 7.90 11.23 -1.36
N ILE A 166 7.26 10.54 -2.33
CA ILE A 166 7.81 10.25 -3.64
C ILE A 166 7.75 11.53 -4.48
N ALA A 167 8.92 12.05 -4.85
CA ALA A 167 8.98 13.27 -5.66
C ALA A 167 8.59 13.01 -7.12
N PRO A 168 8.18 14.05 -7.88
CA PRO A 168 7.99 13.94 -9.32
C PRO A 168 9.22 13.35 -10.01
N GLY A 169 9.03 12.37 -10.89
CA GLY A 169 10.11 11.66 -11.57
C GLY A 169 10.78 10.54 -10.77
N GLU A 170 10.40 10.33 -9.50
CA GLU A 170 10.82 9.17 -8.71
C GLU A 170 9.79 8.03 -8.82
N ILE A 171 10.27 6.80 -8.65
CA ILE A 171 9.45 5.59 -8.56
C ILE A 171 9.96 4.68 -7.44
N ILE A 172 9.07 3.88 -6.86
CA ILE A 172 9.48 2.75 -6.01
C ILE A 172 10.03 1.67 -6.93
N THR A 173 11.26 1.20 -6.65
CA THR A 173 11.90 0.10 -7.38
C THR A 173 11.83 -1.22 -6.61
N GLY A 174 11.81 -1.18 -5.29
CA GLY A 174 11.77 -2.36 -4.45
C GLY A 174 11.28 -2.10 -3.03
N VAL A 175 11.03 -3.19 -2.33
CA VAL A 175 10.63 -3.21 -0.91
C VAL A 175 11.44 -4.29 -0.20
N SER A 176 12.05 -3.94 0.94
CA SER A 176 12.72 -4.90 1.83
C SER A 176 11.90 -5.08 3.10
N VAL A 177 11.69 -6.33 3.50
CA VAL A 177 10.99 -6.68 4.74
C VAL A 177 11.93 -7.51 5.62
N PRO A 178 12.24 -7.07 6.85
CA PRO A 178 13.10 -7.80 7.76
C PRO A 178 12.58 -9.21 8.05
N ALA A 179 13.51 -10.13 8.34
CA ALA A 179 13.17 -11.49 8.74
C ALA A 179 12.17 -11.49 9.90
N MET A 180 11.21 -12.40 9.88
CA MET A 180 10.28 -12.55 11.00
C MET A 180 10.96 -13.10 12.26
N GLY A 181 11.90 -14.04 12.12
CA GLY A 181 12.52 -14.70 13.29
C GLY A 181 11.47 -15.24 14.25
N SER A 182 11.54 -14.85 15.51
CA SER A 182 10.54 -15.18 16.55
C SER A 182 9.34 -14.23 16.58
N ARG A 183 9.34 -13.18 15.75
CA ARG A 183 8.24 -12.20 15.72
C ARG A 183 6.95 -12.83 15.21
N ARG A 184 5.85 -12.45 15.81
CA ARG A 184 4.50 -12.86 15.41
C ARG A 184 3.72 -11.62 14.95
N ALA A 185 2.89 -11.79 13.95
CA ALA A 185 2.17 -10.65 13.40
C ALA A 185 0.75 -11.02 12.96
N ALA A 186 -0.14 -10.05 13.07
CA ALA A 186 -1.49 -10.11 12.56
C ALA A 186 -1.86 -8.80 11.87
N TYR A 187 -2.76 -8.89 10.91
CA TYR A 187 -3.44 -7.75 10.33
C TYR A 187 -4.94 -8.04 10.32
N LEU A 188 -5.69 -7.14 10.92
CA LEU A 188 -7.15 -7.17 10.91
C LEU A 188 -7.71 -5.91 10.26
N LYS A 189 -8.77 -6.08 9.50
CA LYS A 189 -9.53 -4.95 8.96
C LYS A 189 -11.01 -5.03 9.32
N CYS A 190 -11.61 -3.87 9.55
CA CYS A 190 -13.04 -3.72 9.67
C CYS A 190 -13.59 -3.25 8.33
N THR A 191 -14.45 -4.05 7.72
CA THR A 191 -15.16 -3.71 6.48
C THR A 191 -16.66 -3.62 6.73
N THR A 192 -17.37 -2.83 5.93
CA THR A 192 -18.80 -2.59 6.13
C THR A 192 -19.72 -3.42 5.24
N ARG A 193 -19.21 -3.93 4.10
CA ARG A 193 -20.02 -4.61 3.09
C ARG A 193 -19.55 -6.03 2.81
N SER A 194 -18.29 -6.20 2.49
CA SER A 194 -17.70 -7.50 2.19
C SER A 194 -16.26 -7.57 2.70
N ALA A 195 -15.73 -8.79 2.86
CA ALA A 195 -14.34 -9.00 3.29
C ALA A 195 -13.30 -8.38 2.34
N ASP A 196 -13.66 -8.22 1.07
CA ASP A 196 -12.77 -7.69 0.03
C ASP A 196 -12.85 -6.16 -0.11
N ASP A 197 -13.75 -5.52 0.64
CA ASP A 197 -14.01 -4.07 0.55
C ASP A 197 -12.90 -3.26 1.23
N TRP A 198 -12.90 -1.98 0.95
CA TRP A 198 -12.03 -1.02 1.61
C TRP A 198 -12.35 -0.96 3.10
N PRO A 199 -11.33 -1.01 3.97
CA PRO A 199 -11.55 -1.00 5.40
C PRO A 199 -12.01 0.37 5.91
N ALA A 200 -12.95 0.37 6.84
CA ALA A 200 -13.20 1.52 7.72
C ALA A 200 -12.06 1.70 8.74
N LEU A 201 -11.35 0.62 9.01
CA LEU A 201 -10.19 0.55 9.90
C LEU A 201 -9.30 -0.63 9.49
N GLY A 202 -7.99 -0.41 9.42
CA GLY A 202 -6.96 -1.43 9.37
C GLY A 202 -6.08 -1.37 10.61
N VAL A 203 -5.74 -2.53 11.19
CA VAL A 203 -4.82 -2.63 12.33
C VAL A 203 -3.80 -3.73 12.08
N ALA A 204 -2.53 -3.35 12.05
CA ALA A 204 -1.40 -4.26 12.00
C ALA A 204 -0.73 -4.34 13.37
N VAL A 205 -0.40 -5.56 13.81
CA VAL A 205 0.31 -5.80 15.06
C VAL A 205 1.52 -6.69 14.78
N VAL A 206 2.65 -6.34 15.38
CA VAL A 206 3.84 -7.18 15.45
C VAL A 206 4.26 -7.32 16.90
N LEU A 207 4.42 -8.57 17.34
CA LEU A 207 4.92 -8.93 18.66
C LEU A 207 6.38 -9.40 18.52
N ASP A 208 7.28 -8.78 19.29
CA ASP A 208 8.71 -9.10 19.34
C ASP A 208 9.16 -9.16 20.80
N GLY A 209 9.20 -10.36 21.37
CA GLY A 209 9.39 -10.55 22.81
C GLY A 209 8.30 -9.84 23.61
N GLN A 210 8.70 -8.84 24.39
CA GLN A 210 7.76 -8.00 25.17
C GLN A 210 7.29 -6.76 24.41
N LYS A 211 7.91 -6.46 23.27
CA LYS A 211 7.53 -5.30 22.45
C LYS A 211 6.30 -5.61 21.62
N THR A 212 5.36 -4.68 21.61
CA THR A 212 4.17 -4.72 20.78
C THR A 212 4.16 -3.49 19.89
N ASP A 213 4.33 -3.68 18.59
CA ASP A 213 4.19 -2.62 17.59
C ASP A 213 2.77 -2.67 17.01
N ILE A 214 2.06 -1.54 17.06
CA ILE A 214 0.70 -1.41 16.55
C ILE A 214 0.68 -0.26 15.54
N VAL A 215 0.18 -0.52 14.33
CA VAL A 215 -0.02 0.50 13.32
C VAL A 215 -1.48 0.46 12.86
N VAL A 216 -2.14 1.62 12.88
CA VAL A 216 -3.53 1.79 12.43
C VAL A 216 -3.58 2.56 11.12
N SER A 217 -4.62 2.32 10.32
CA SER A 217 -4.90 3.03 9.07
C SER A 217 -6.40 3.11 8.80
N ALA A 218 -6.80 3.83 7.78
CA ALA A 218 -8.18 4.10 7.38
C ALA A 218 -9.00 4.93 8.37
N ALA A 219 -8.73 4.83 9.67
CA ALA A 219 -9.27 5.74 10.68
C ALA A 219 -8.43 7.02 10.82
N THR A 220 -7.22 7.03 10.28
CA THR A 220 -6.27 8.14 10.25
C THR A 220 -5.92 8.46 8.79
N ASP A 221 -5.42 9.66 8.51
CA ASP A 221 -5.05 10.14 7.16
C ASP A 221 -3.88 9.37 6.51
N ARG A 222 -3.15 8.60 7.31
CA ARG A 222 -2.00 7.77 6.90
C ARG A 222 -1.77 6.65 7.91
N PRO A 223 -0.97 5.62 7.59
CA PRO A 223 -0.57 4.61 8.57
C PRO A 223 0.09 5.26 9.78
N THR A 224 -0.50 5.10 10.95
CA THR A 224 -0.10 5.77 12.19
C THR A 224 0.26 4.73 13.25
N ARG A 225 1.49 4.81 13.77
CA ARG A 225 1.97 3.94 14.86
C ARG A 225 1.44 4.42 16.20
N LEU A 226 0.94 3.50 17.00
CA LEU A 226 0.57 3.75 18.38
C LEU A 226 1.78 3.56 19.32
N ALA A 227 2.03 4.50 20.18
CA ALA A 227 3.05 4.35 21.23
C ALA A 227 2.61 3.34 22.32
N SER A 228 1.31 3.29 22.61
CA SER A 228 0.65 2.35 23.52
C SER A 228 -0.84 2.30 23.21
N MET A 229 -1.59 1.42 23.88
CA MET A 229 -3.05 1.40 23.79
C MET A 229 -3.70 2.69 24.30
N ASP A 230 -3.08 3.37 25.26
CA ASP A 230 -3.59 4.63 25.81
C ASP A 230 -3.44 5.78 24.82
N SER A 231 -2.48 5.71 23.88
CA SER A 231 -2.28 6.73 22.86
C SER A 231 -3.42 6.82 21.84
N ILE A 232 -4.35 5.85 21.83
CA ILE A 232 -5.56 5.88 21.00
C ILE A 232 -6.40 7.15 21.28
N GLU A 233 -6.38 7.65 22.53
CA GLU A 233 -7.14 8.85 22.90
C GLU A 233 -6.65 10.11 22.17
N GLY A 234 -5.36 10.18 21.88
CA GLY A 234 -4.74 11.30 21.16
C GLY A 234 -4.78 11.19 19.64
N LEU A 235 -5.31 10.08 19.08
CA LEU A 235 -5.38 9.93 17.63
C LEU A 235 -6.31 10.96 17.00
N GLN A 236 -5.82 11.60 15.95
CA GLN A 236 -6.64 12.43 15.08
C GLN A 236 -7.44 11.52 14.14
N ILE A 237 -8.71 11.35 14.46
CA ILE A 237 -9.65 10.52 13.69
C ILE A 237 -10.77 11.40 13.20
N GLU A 238 -11.06 11.33 11.90
CA GLU A 238 -12.19 12.01 11.30
C GLU A 238 -13.32 11.01 10.98
N GLY A 239 -14.56 11.47 11.11
CA GLY A 239 -15.72 10.72 10.66
C GLY A 239 -15.82 10.76 9.13
N ASP A 240 -16.33 9.68 8.56
CA ASP A 240 -16.59 9.55 7.12
C ASP A 240 -17.83 8.68 6.86
N LEU A 241 -17.96 8.17 5.61
CA LEU A 241 -19.05 7.27 5.21
C LEU A 241 -19.09 5.95 5.98
N HIS A 242 -18.00 5.56 6.67
CA HIS A 242 -17.88 4.32 7.43
C HIS A 242 -18.22 4.49 8.91
N GLY A 243 -18.35 5.73 9.39
CA GLY A 243 -18.76 6.00 10.77
C GLY A 243 -18.22 7.30 11.34
N SER A 244 -18.75 7.66 12.51
CA SER A 244 -18.27 8.84 13.27
C SER A 244 -16.86 8.64 13.81
N ALA A 245 -16.16 9.73 14.14
CA ALA A 245 -14.84 9.68 14.77
C ALA A 245 -14.84 8.86 16.06
N GLU A 246 -15.86 9.01 16.91
CA GLU A 246 -16.01 8.25 18.15
C GLU A 246 -16.17 6.76 17.90
N TYR A 247 -17.02 6.39 16.92
CA TYR A 247 -17.20 4.99 16.53
C TYR A 247 -15.90 4.38 16.03
N LYS A 248 -15.18 5.07 15.13
CA LYS A 248 -13.88 4.63 14.64
C LYS A 248 -12.86 4.50 15.78
N LYS A 249 -12.82 5.43 16.72
CA LYS A 249 -11.95 5.34 17.91
C LYS A 249 -12.27 4.11 18.76
N HIS A 250 -13.55 3.81 18.96
CA HIS A 250 -13.98 2.57 19.62
C HIS A 250 -13.51 1.33 18.84
N LEU A 251 -13.68 1.32 17.52
CA LEU A 251 -13.20 0.22 16.67
C LEU A 251 -11.69 0.02 16.79
N VAL A 252 -10.89 1.09 16.84
CA VAL A 252 -9.42 0.99 17.03
C VAL A 252 -9.10 0.22 18.30
N ARG A 253 -9.75 0.51 19.43
CA ARG A 253 -9.54 -0.21 20.71
C ARG A 253 -9.88 -1.69 20.58
N VAL A 254 -11.02 -2.01 19.99
CA VAL A 254 -11.49 -3.39 19.82
C VAL A 254 -10.58 -4.18 18.89
N TYR A 255 -10.24 -3.61 17.73
CA TYR A 255 -9.46 -4.30 16.72
C TYR A 255 -7.97 -4.42 17.10
N ALA A 256 -7.41 -3.42 17.78
CA ALA A 256 -6.04 -3.53 18.31
C ALA A 256 -5.92 -4.68 19.31
N LYS A 257 -6.88 -4.82 20.24
CA LYS A 257 -6.90 -5.95 21.17
C LYS A 257 -7.02 -7.29 20.44
N ARG A 258 -7.97 -7.42 19.51
CA ARG A 258 -8.16 -8.64 18.71
C ARG A 258 -6.92 -8.98 17.88
N ALA A 259 -6.27 -7.99 17.26
CA ALA A 259 -5.06 -8.21 16.48
C ALA A 259 -3.87 -8.65 17.34
N ILE A 260 -3.76 -8.16 18.57
CA ILE A 260 -2.77 -8.64 19.55
C ILE A 260 -3.03 -10.12 19.89
N ASP A 261 -4.28 -10.49 20.18
CA ASP A 261 -4.65 -11.86 20.50
C ASP A 261 -4.42 -12.79 19.30
N GLU A 262 -4.81 -12.40 18.08
CA GLU A 262 -4.53 -13.15 16.85
C GLU A 262 -3.01 -13.31 16.60
N ALA A 263 -2.23 -12.26 16.82
CA ALA A 263 -0.77 -12.35 16.69
C ALA A 263 -0.16 -13.32 17.72
N ARG A 264 -0.71 -13.43 18.94
CA ARG A 264 -0.30 -14.40 19.95
C ARG A 264 -0.59 -15.85 19.52
N ASP A 265 -1.74 -16.07 18.88
CA ASP A 265 -2.16 -17.39 18.42
C ASP A 265 -1.50 -17.82 17.10
N ALA A 266 -1.02 -16.87 16.30
CA ALA A 266 -0.34 -17.15 15.03
C ALA A 266 0.98 -17.96 15.15
N GLY A 267 1.44 -18.23 16.34
CA GLY A 267 2.64 -19.05 16.64
C GLY A 267 2.31 -20.43 17.22
N ARG A 268 1.03 -20.77 17.36
CA ARG A 268 0.56 -22.10 17.77
C ARG A 268 0.10 -22.85 16.52
#